data_9100c9d3dc2ce404b2bbb986c6f3024b
#
_entry.id   9100c9d3dc2ce404b2bbb986c6f3024b
#
_cell.length_a   1.000
_cell.length_b   1.000
_cell.length_c   1.000
_cell.angle_alpha   90.00
_cell.angle_beta   90.00
_cell.angle_gamma   90.00
#
_symmetry.space_group_name_H-M   'P 1'
#
loop_
_entity.id
_entity.type
_entity.pdbx_description
1 polymer ?
#
loop_
_entity_poly.entity_id
_entity_poly.type
_entity_poly.pdbx_seq_one_letter_code
_entity_poly.pdbx_strand_id
1 'polypeptide(L)'
;MHNLIKSAFLGAAASAAIAYTVQADPIPKGWQAFNMKPIGYSGVDERGGIFKLAIRHVQDHWYIYAGHLWHHGWSIIDVTDPTNPRMVKFIDGPLNTWTIQMTVHDNLMITALQKCPAEWGCDPQLPQDEGVLVWDIGDPVNPKLLSQWKTGDTGTHRNSYPGGKYAYLSAGMQGYKGNILVILDVSDPAHPKEAGRWWMPGQKDGEQPPAAPPFGFHGPANISPDGKIAAMGYAPAVINLDISDIAHPKLVGKTVVTGPFISAGSQSEHTVLPIWKKKLLFASSEAAAEGCDTDALDFAGLIDNSNQAKPRLISLFPLPEPPKDAPYRDFCDKGGRFGPHNTNQEIHLPDVEQPDNLVYLTYFNAGLRVYDIKDPHLPKETGWFVPPNPVKRYGPLPKTLVSQVEDVLVDTRGNIFIDDKNWGLWVLRYNGPDQPKPTAK
;
A
#
# COMPACT_ATOMS: atom_id res chain seq x y z
N MET A 1 84.46 7.09 -11.85
CA MET A 1 83.66 6.36 -10.86
C MET A 1 82.85 7.42 -10.13
N HIS A 2 81.58 7.65 -10.54
CA HIS A 2 80.70 8.56 -9.85
C HIS A 2 79.33 7.88 -9.79
N ASN A 3 78.87 7.48 -8.61
CA ASN A 3 77.57 6.92 -8.37
C ASN A 3 76.55 8.06 -8.20
N LEU A 4 75.59 8.11 -9.06
CA LEU A 4 74.40 8.97 -8.94
C LEU A 4 73.27 8.17 -8.29
N ILE A 5 72.93 8.53 -7.07
CA ILE A 5 71.71 8.05 -6.36
C ILE A 5 70.54 8.86 -6.84
N LYS A 6 69.56 8.20 -7.52
CA LYS A 6 68.28 8.80 -7.85
C LYS A 6 67.29 8.54 -6.70
N SER A 7 66.94 9.56 -5.96
CA SER A 7 65.82 9.54 -4.99
C SER A 7 64.51 9.71 -5.73
N ALA A 8 63.64 8.71 -5.66
CA ALA A 8 62.29 8.78 -6.16
C ALA A 8 61.37 9.29 -5.03
N PHE A 9 60.80 10.45 -5.21
CA PHE A 9 59.73 10.97 -4.37
C PHE A 9 58.41 10.30 -4.82
N LEU A 10 57.82 9.44 -3.99
CA LEU A 10 56.42 9.01 -4.12
C LEU A 10 55.54 10.10 -3.48
N GLY A 11 54.88 10.89 -4.29
CA GLY A 11 53.81 11.76 -3.87
C GLY A 11 52.53 10.94 -3.66
N ALA A 12 52.10 10.76 -2.43
CA ALA A 12 50.77 10.23 -2.11
C ALA A 12 49.72 11.33 -2.37
N ALA A 13 48.96 11.21 -3.42
CA ALA A 13 47.79 12.02 -3.65
C ALA A 13 46.68 11.53 -2.73
N ALA A 14 46.38 12.26 -1.66
CA ALA A 14 45.21 12.05 -0.84
C ALA A 14 43.99 12.54 -1.61
N SER A 15 43.19 11.64 -2.16
CA SER A 15 41.87 11.97 -2.69
C SER A 15 40.91 12.30 -1.53
N ALA A 16 40.72 13.58 -1.27
CA ALA A 16 39.65 14.02 -0.39
C ALA A 16 38.31 13.74 -1.07
N ALA A 17 37.62 12.70 -0.64
CA ALA A 17 36.23 12.47 -0.97
C ALA A 17 35.42 13.62 -0.34
N ILE A 18 34.94 14.55 -1.16
CA ILE A 18 33.97 15.55 -0.73
C ILE A 18 32.64 14.78 -0.53
N ALA A 19 32.32 14.47 0.70
CA ALA A 19 30.99 13.99 1.06
C ALA A 19 30.03 15.17 0.87
N TYR A 20 29.31 15.19 -0.22
CA TYR A 20 28.15 16.06 -0.35
C TYR A 20 27.12 15.56 0.67
N THR A 21 26.95 16.30 1.76
CA THR A 21 25.77 16.12 2.63
C THR A 21 24.56 16.59 1.86
N VAL A 22 23.83 15.66 1.25
CA VAL A 22 22.53 15.97 0.65
C VAL A 22 21.62 16.42 1.81
N GLN A 23 21.22 17.68 1.78
CA GLN A 23 20.36 18.26 2.80
C GLN A 23 18.97 17.58 2.72
N ALA A 24 18.37 17.31 3.89
CA ALA A 24 17.00 16.81 3.96
C ALA A 24 16.02 17.80 3.31
N ASP A 25 15.02 17.27 2.62
CA ASP A 25 13.94 18.11 2.13
C ASP A 25 13.20 18.78 3.29
N PRO A 26 12.90 20.09 3.21
CA PRO A 26 12.20 20.76 4.27
C PRO A 26 10.78 20.21 4.42
N ILE A 27 10.36 19.95 5.66
CA ILE A 27 8.98 19.54 5.95
C ILE A 27 8.04 20.68 5.51
N PRO A 28 7.08 20.42 4.59
CA PRO A 28 6.13 21.45 4.14
C PRO A 28 5.33 22.03 5.31
N LYS A 29 5.13 23.35 5.32
CA LYS A 29 4.41 24.05 6.39
C LYS A 29 2.89 23.98 6.15
N GLY A 30 2.10 24.13 7.24
CA GLY A 30 0.65 24.22 7.17
C GLY A 30 -0.07 22.89 7.41
N TRP A 31 0.66 21.84 7.80
CA TRP A 31 0.06 20.61 8.31
C TRP A 31 -0.70 20.83 9.63
N GLN A 32 -1.67 19.99 9.88
CA GLN A 32 -2.42 19.95 11.14
C GLN A 32 -2.37 18.55 11.73
N ALA A 33 -2.32 18.44 13.05
CA ALA A 33 -2.20 17.14 13.70
C ALA A 33 -2.74 17.15 15.14
N PHE A 34 -3.12 15.98 15.60
CA PHE A 34 -3.43 15.69 16.99
C PHE A 34 -2.68 14.42 17.41
N ASN A 35 -1.95 14.45 18.52
CA ASN A 35 -1.09 13.36 19.00
C ASN A 35 -0.12 12.81 17.93
N MET A 36 0.31 13.65 17.01
CA MET A 36 1.21 13.25 15.92
C MET A 36 2.06 14.44 15.47
N LYS A 37 3.27 14.19 15.00
CA LYS A 37 4.15 15.20 14.42
C LYS A 37 4.93 14.65 13.23
N PRO A 38 5.16 15.43 12.18
CA PRO A 38 6.11 15.09 11.14
C PRO A 38 7.55 15.23 11.67
N ILE A 39 8.40 14.29 11.30
CA ILE A 39 9.82 14.26 11.64
C ILE A 39 10.73 14.25 10.43
N GLY A 40 10.21 13.91 9.23
CA GLY A 40 10.93 13.90 7.97
C GLY A 40 9.98 14.04 6.80
N TYR A 41 10.54 14.38 5.65
CA TYR A 41 9.82 14.50 4.38
C TYR A 41 10.79 14.29 3.21
N SER A 42 10.29 13.68 2.12
CA SER A 42 10.98 13.64 0.83
C SER A 42 10.00 13.89 -0.30
N GLY A 43 10.30 14.87 -1.15
CA GLY A 43 9.57 15.12 -2.41
C GLY A 43 9.90 14.10 -3.50
N VAL A 44 10.71 13.08 -3.20
CA VAL A 44 11.10 11.99 -4.10
C VAL A 44 11.67 12.52 -5.43
N ASP A 45 12.61 13.47 -5.33
CA ASP A 45 13.21 14.20 -6.48
C ASP A 45 12.14 14.79 -7.41
N GLU A 46 11.15 15.46 -6.83
CA GLU A 46 10.01 16.07 -7.50
C GLU A 46 9.12 15.12 -8.32
N ARG A 47 9.18 13.80 -8.04
CA ARG A 47 8.32 12.85 -8.74
C ARG A 47 6.92 12.79 -8.16
N GLY A 48 6.72 12.96 -6.87
CA GLY A 48 5.39 12.92 -6.24
C GLY A 48 4.58 11.68 -6.62
N GLY A 49 3.30 11.66 -6.24
CA GLY A 49 2.37 10.61 -6.68
C GLY A 49 2.75 9.20 -6.26
N ILE A 50 3.41 9.05 -5.11
CA ILE A 50 3.59 7.74 -4.48
C ILE A 50 2.22 7.19 -4.10
N PHE A 51 2.04 5.88 -4.21
CA PHE A 51 0.76 5.24 -3.96
C PHE A 51 0.84 4.05 -3.00
N LYS A 52 1.84 3.19 -3.14
CA LYS A 52 2.03 2.00 -2.31
C LYS A 52 3.40 2.00 -1.69
N LEU A 53 3.46 1.60 -0.42
CA LEU A 53 4.70 1.53 0.36
C LEU A 53 4.98 0.08 0.79
N ALA A 54 6.24 -0.34 0.71
CA ALA A 54 6.76 -1.54 1.35
C ALA A 54 8.15 -1.23 1.93
N ILE A 55 8.58 -1.95 2.96
CA ILE A 55 9.83 -1.66 3.66
C ILE A 55 10.70 -2.90 3.83
N ARG A 56 11.99 -2.71 3.79
CA ARG A 56 12.99 -3.73 4.16
C ARG A 56 14.10 -3.13 4.99
N HIS A 57 14.52 -3.88 6.00
CA HIS A 57 15.75 -3.67 6.73
C HIS A 57 16.82 -4.63 6.20
N VAL A 58 17.91 -4.08 5.65
CA VAL A 58 19.01 -4.87 5.08
C VAL A 58 20.32 -4.37 5.68
N GLN A 59 21.00 -5.20 6.45
CA GLN A 59 22.16 -4.81 7.25
C GLN A 59 21.80 -3.62 8.18
N ASP A 60 22.49 -2.49 8.05
CA ASP A 60 22.25 -1.29 8.87
C ASP A 60 21.33 -0.27 8.18
N HIS A 61 20.71 -0.62 7.04
CA HIS A 61 19.93 0.29 6.23
C HIS A 61 18.45 -0.10 6.14
N TRP A 62 17.60 0.92 6.14
CA TRP A 62 16.17 0.79 5.96
C TRP A 62 15.75 1.42 4.64
N TYR A 63 15.09 0.65 3.80
CA TYR A 63 14.64 1.09 2.49
C TYR A 63 13.13 0.96 2.33
N ILE A 64 12.49 2.04 1.88
CA ILE A 64 11.11 1.99 1.37
C ILE A 64 11.16 1.80 -0.14
N TYR A 65 10.38 0.87 -0.62
CA TYR A 65 10.02 0.70 -2.02
C TYR A 65 8.65 1.32 -2.22
N ALA A 66 8.49 2.13 -3.27
CA ALA A 66 7.27 2.91 -3.48
C ALA A 66 6.83 2.88 -4.95
N GLY A 67 5.56 2.54 -5.20
CA GLY A 67 4.95 2.61 -6.53
C GLY A 67 4.46 4.02 -6.85
N HIS A 68 4.44 4.38 -8.12
CA HIS A 68 4.06 5.72 -8.58
C HIS A 68 2.83 5.74 -9.46
N LEU A 69 1.96 6.75 -9.26
CA LEU A 69 0.78 7.03 -10.08
C LEU A 69 1.15 7.70 -11.42
N TRP A 70 1.96 8.78 -11.35
CA TRP A 70 2.16 9.70 -12.47
C TRP A 70 3.49 9.51 -13.17
N HIS A 71 4.47 8.98 -12.45
CA HIS A 71 5.80 8.69 -12.97
C HIS A 71 5.96 7.18 -13.05
N HIS A 72 5.51 6.58 -14.12
CA HIS A 72 5.49 5.13 -14.35
C HIS A 72 6.80 4.47 -13.90
N GLY A 73 6.75 3.75 -12.77
CA GLY A 73 7.92 3.13 -12.16
C GLY A 73 7.86 3.05 -10.64
N TRP A 74 9.02 2.82 -10.05
CA TRP A 74 9.16 2.56 -8.61
C TRP A 74 10.36 3.31 -8.04
N SER A 75 10.19 3.92 -6.87
CA SER A 75 11.29 4.54 -6.10
C SER A 75 11.81 3.60 -5.02
N ILE A 76 13.12 3.69 -4.75
CA ILE A 76 13.75 3.17 -3.56
C ILE A 76 14.23 4.36 -2.74
N ILE A 77 13.79 4.43 -1.48
CA ILE A 77 14.02 5.56 -0.59
C ILE A 77 14.74 5.04 0.65
N ASP A 78 15.94 5.56 0.92
CA ASP A 78 16.67 5.29 2.15
C ASP A 78 15.99 6.07 3.29
N VAL A 79 15.50 5.35 4.29
CA VAL A 79 14.86 5.86 5.50
C VAL A 79 15.59 5.39 6.76
N THR A 80 16.88 5.07 6.64
CA THR A 80 17.75 4.70 7.76
C THR A 80 17.74 5.81 8.81
N ASP A 81 17.94 7.05 8.38
CA ASP A 81 17.60 8.24 9.17
C ASP A 81 16.17 8.69 8.79
N PRO A 82 15.17 8.45 9.63
CA PRO A 82 13.79 8.82 9.33
C PRO A 82 13.55 10.34 9.29
N THR A 83 14.51 11.13 9.76
CA THR A 83 14.43 12.61 9.69
C THR A 83 14.99 13.16 8.36
N ASN A 84 15.64 12.30 7.57
CA ASN A 84 16.24 12.65 6.30
C ASN A 84 15.99 11.54 5.24
N PRO A 85 14.73 11.23 4.90
CA PRO A 85 14.42 10.25 3.88
C PRO A 85 14.92 10.72 2.51
N ARG A 86 15.60 9.84 1.75
CA ARG A 86 16.22 10.20 0.46
C ARG A 86 15.96 9.15 -0.60
N MET A 87 15.46 9.57 -1.75
CA MET A 87 15.41 8.68 -2.89
C MET A 87 16.83 8.31 -3.32
N VAL A 88 17.12 7.03 -3.40
CA VAL A 88 18.44 6.50 -3.83
C VAL A 88 18.40 5.88 -5.20
N LYS A 89 17.20 5.52 -5.69
CA LYS A 89 17.00 4.92 -7.00
C LYS A 89 15.59 5.16 -7.48
N PHE A 90 15.44 5.40 -8.78
CA PHE A 90 14.19 5.25 -9.50
C PHE A 90 14.34 4.15 -10.56
N ILE A 91 13.36 3.27 -10.65
CA ILE A 91 13.28 2.19 -11.63
C ILE A 91 12.19 2.57 -12.61
N ASP A 92 12.53 2.78 -13.87
CA ASP A 92 11.56 3.09 -14.91
C ASP A 92 10.68 1.86 -15.19
N GLY A 93 9.37 2.07 -15.18
CA GLY A 93 8.37 1.07 -15.53
C GLY A 93 7.85 1.27 -16.96
N PRO A 94 6.95 0.39 -17.43
CA PRO A 94 6.30 0.56 -18.72
C PRO A 94 5.50 1.85 -18.77
N LEU A 95 5.65 2.62 -19.84
CA LEU A 95 4.83 3.80 -20.07
C LEU A 95 3.37 3.43 -20.25
N ASN A 96 2.48 4.38 -19.98
CA ASN A 96 1.04 4.23 -20.17
C ASN A 96 0.42 3.03 -19.42
N THR A 97 1.04 2.64 -18.30
CA THR A 97 0.65 1.46 -17.49
C THR A 97 0.70 1.86 -16.02
N TRP A 98 -0.27 1.45 -15.22
CA TRP A 98 -0.18 1.62 -13.77
C TRP A 98 0.92 0.76 -13.16
N THR A 99 1.80 1.42 -12.41
CA THR A 99 2.90 0.82 -11.65
C THR A 99 2.75 1.11 -10.15
N ILE A 100 1.52 1.32 -9.72
CA ILE A 100 1.18 1.85 -8.40
C ILE A 100 1.39 0.85 -7.26
N GLN A 101 1.42 -0.43 -7.55
CA GLN A 101 1.45 -1.48 -6.52
C GLN A 101 2.72 -2.33 -6.62
N MET A 102 3.24 -2.71 -5.45
CA MET A 102 4.28 -3.72 -5.34
C MET A 102 4.22 -4.38 -3.96
N THR A 103 4.88 -5.51 -3.83
CA THR A 103 5.11 -6.21 -2.56
C THR A 103 6.53 -6.72 -2.53
N VAL A 104 7.12 -6.81 -1.34
CA VAL A 104 8.49 -7.28 -1.14
C VAL A 104 8.52 -8.31 -0.03
N HIS A 105 9.37 -9.31 -0.14
CA HIS A 105 9.76 -10.20 0.94
C HIS A 105 11.02 -10.96 0.54
N ASP A 106 11.80 -11.45 1.50
CA ASP A 106 13.08 -12.09 1.24
C ASP A 106 13.93 -11.22 0.29
N ASN A 107 14.40 -11.78 -0.81
CA ASN A 107 15.14 -11.08 -1.85
C ASN A 107 14.31 -10.84 -3.11
N LEU A 108 12.97 -10.90 -3.02
CA LEU A 108 12.09 -10.66 -4.16
C LEU A 108 11.25 -9.41 -3.97
N MET A 109 11.07 -8.69 -5.07
CA MET A 109 10.03 -7.69 -5.24
C MET A 109 9.13 -8.13 -6.40
N ILE A 110 7.83 -8.06 -6.19
CA ILE A 110 6.80 -8.35 -7.20
C ILE A 110 6.03 -7.07 -7.44
N THR A 111 6.18 -6.49 -8.62
CA THR A 111 5.51 -5.25 -9.01
C THR A 111 4.31 -5.57 -9.88
N ALA A 112 3.18 -4.92 -9.61
CA ALA A 112 1.98 -5.04 -10.42
C ALA A 112 2.08 -4.16 -11.66
N LEU A 113 1.60 -4.69 -12.77
CA LEU A 113 1.32 -3.96 -13.99
C LEU A 113 -0.16 -4.07 -14.28
N GLN A 114 -0.85 -2.94 -14.38
CA GLN A 114 -2.28 -2.87 -14.63
C GLN A 114 -2.59 -1.86 -15.73
N LYS A 115 -3.52 -2.22 -16.61
CA LYS A 115 -4.06 -1.26 -17.58
C LYS A 115 -4.71 -0.09 -16.85
N CYS A 116 -4.33 1.08 -17.25
CA CYS A 116 -4.66 2.33 -16.58
C CYS A 116 -5.80 3.04 -17.33
N PRO A 117 -6.87 3.47 -16.63
CA PRO A 117 -7.98 4.19 -17.25
C PRO A 117 -7.60 5.61 -17.68
N ALA A 118 -8.32 6.17 -18.65
CA ALA A 118 -8.06 7.50 -19.21
C ALA A 118 -8.19 8.62 -18.17
N GLU A 119 -9.13 8.52 -17.24
CA GLU A 119 -9.31 9.52 -16.17
C GLU A 119 -8.11 9.60 -15.22
N TRP A 120 -7.24 8.60 -15.21
CA TRP A 120 -5.99 8.56 -14.45
C TRP A 120 -4.77 8.96 -15.29
N GLY A 121 -4.98 9.48 -16.50
CA GLY A 121 -3.93 10.06 -17.33
C GLY A 121 -3.31 9.10 -18.34
N CYS A 122 -3.82 7.89 -18.50
CA CYS A 122 -3.38 6.99 -19.55
C CYS A 122 -4.17 7.17 -20.86
N ASP A 123 -3.53 6.87 -21.97
CA ASP A 123 -4.17 6.87 -23.28
C ASP A 123 -4.58 5.43 -23.67
N PRO A 124 -5.89 5.12 -23.72
CA PRO A 124 -6.35 3.78 -24.05
C PRO A 124 -6.04 3.34 -25.49
N GLN A 125 -5.61 4.26 -26.37
CA GLN A 125 -5.20 3.94 -27.73
C GLN A 125 -3.73 3.52 -27.84
N LEU A 126 -2.93 3.79 -26.81
CA LEU A 126 -1.53 3.39 -26.77
C LEU A 126 -1.37 2.03 -26.10
N PRO A 127 -0.33 1.26 -26.44
CA PRO A 127 -0.03 0.00 -25.78
C PRO A 127 0.10 0.17 -24.26
N GLN A 128 -0.48 -0.78 -23.52
CA GLN A 128 -0.35 -0.91 -22.07
C GLN A 128 0.18 -2.30 -21.75
N ASP A 129 1.04 -2.38 -20.74
CA ASP A 129 1.52 -3.66 -20.25
C ASP A 129 0.65 -4.18 -19.09
N GLU A 130 0.81 -5.47 -18.72
CA GLU A 130 -0.07 -6.13 -17.75
C GLU A 130 0.62 -7.32 -17.06
N GLY A 131 0.09 -7.73 -15.91
CA GLY A 131 0.58 -8.87 -15.13
C GLY A 131 1.47 -8.46 -13.97
N VAL A 132 2.59 -9.14 -13.77
CA VAL A 132 3.58 -8.83 -12.75
C VAL A 132 4.99 -8.90 -13.31
N LEU A 133 5.88 -8.05 -12.78
CA LEU A 133 7.34 -8.21 -12.93
C LEU A 133 7.90 -8.77 -11.62
N VAL A 134 8.81 -9.72 -11.73
CA VAL A 134 9.52 -10.33 -10.60
C VAL A 134 10.96 -9.87 -10.63
N TRP A 135 11.42 -9.31 -9.51
CA TRP A 135 12.75 -8.70 -9.38
C TRP A 135 13.55 -9.36 -8.27
N ASP A 136 14.84 -9.57 -8.51
CA ASP A 136 15.82 -9.84 -7.46
C ASP A 136 16.23 -8.50 -6.81
N ILE A 137 16.04 -8.41 -5.50
CA ILE A 137 16.39 -7.27 -4.64
C ILE A 137 17.40 -7.69 -3.56
N GLY A 138 18.22 -8.70 -3.83
CA GLY A 138 19.35 -9.08 -2.98
C GLY A 138 20.32 -7.91 -2.76
N ASP A 139 20.60 -7.12 -3.81
CA ASP A 139 21.10 -5.76 -3.67
C ASP A 139 19.90 -4.80 -3.62
N PRO A 140 19.60 -4.20 -2.44
CA PRO A 140 18.35 -3.45 -2.24
C PRO A 140 18.22 -2.21 -3.12
N VAL A 141 19.32 -1.65 -3.61
CA VAL A 141 19.34 -0.41 -4.44
C VAL A 141 19.63 -0.67 -5.92
N ASN A 142 19.88 -1.91 -6.31
CA ASN A 142 20.10 -2.32 -7.70
C ASN A 142 19.24 -3.54 -8.07
N PRO A 143 17.91 -3.43 -8.07
CA PRO A 143 17.01 -4.51 -8.46
C PRO A 143 17.32 -5.02 -9.86
N LYS A 144 17.25 -6.35 -10.02
CA LYS A 144 17.42 -7.02 -11.31
C LYS A 144 16.12 -7.67 -11.74
N LEU A 145 15.60 -7.31 -12.90
CA LEU A 145 14.43 -7.96 -13.46
C LEU A 145 14.77 -9.42 -13.79
N LEU A 146 13.98 -10.35 -13.25
CA LEU A 146 14.13 -11.79 -13.46
C LEU A 146 13.13 -12.29 -14.51
N SER A 147 11.87 -11.87 -14.41
CA SER A 147 10.81 -12.36 -15.29
C SER A 147 9.60 -11.44 -15.31
N GLN A 148 8.70 -11.71 -16.26
CA GLN A 148 7.35 -11.19 -16.32
C GLN A 148 6.36 -12.37 -16.43
N TRP A 149 5.26 -12.31 -15.66
CA TRP A 149 4.11 -13.19 -15.83
C TRP A 149 2.89 -12.37 -16.22
N LYS A 150 2.13 -12.84 -17.23
CA LYS A 150 1.01 -12.10 -17.84
C LYS A 150 -0.34 -12.74 -17.52
N THR A 151 -1.37 -11.90 -17.34
CA THR A 151 -2.75 -12.33 -17.09
C THR A 151 -3.54 -12.58 -18.38
N GLY A 152 -3.12 -11.95 -19.47
CA GLY A 152 -3.82 -11.95 -20.75
C GLY A 152 -5.02 -11.00 -20.82
N ASP A 153 -5.21 -10.12 -19.79
CA ASP A 153 -6.31 -9.15 -19.76
C ASP A 153 -5.88 -7.83 -19.09
N THR A 154 -6.48 -7.44 -17.97
CA THR A 154 -6.26 -6.09 -17.35
C THR A 154 -5.03 -6.01 -16.47
N GLY A 155 -4.38 -7.13 -16.17
CA GLY A 155 -3.19 -7.18 -15.32
C GLY A 155 -3.52 -7.41 -13.86
N THR A 156 -2.62 -6.98 -12.97
CA THR A 156 -2.78 -7.20 -11.53
C THR A 156 -2.82 -5.90 -10.75
N HIS A 157 -3.51 -5.92 -9.60
CA HIS A 157 -3.68 -4.75 -8.75
C HIS A 157 -2.92 -4.92 -7.43
N ARG A 158 -3.61 -5.18 -6.32
CA ARG A 158 -3.02 -5.27 -4.96
C ARG A 158 -2.57 -6.69 -4.66
N ASN A 159 -1.35 -6.99 -5.04
CA ASN A 159 -0.73 -8.30 -4.81
C ASN A 159 -0.15 -8.40 -3.40
N SER A 160 0.00 -9.62 -2.87
CA SER A 160 0.75 -9.89 -1.64
C SER A 160 1.74 -11.04 -1.85
N TYR A 161 2.91 -10.89 -1.23
CA TYR A 161 3.93 -11.93 -1.21
C TYR A 161 4.44 -12.07 0.23
N PRO A 162 3.91 -13.04 1.00
CA PRO A 162 4.28 -13.24 2.41
C PRO A 162 5.61 -13.95 2.60
N GLY A 163 6.40 -14.08 1.54
CA GLY A 163 7.63 -14.86 1.51
C GLY A 163 7.42 -16.31 1.09
N GLY A 164 8.52 -17.01 0.88
CA GLY A 164 8.53 -18.43 0.51
C GLY A 164 8.07 -18.68 -0.92
N LYS A 165 7.18 -19.66 -1.11
CA LYS A 165 6.90 -20.23 -2.42
C LYS A 165 5.84 -19.49 -3.24
N TYR A 166 4.87 -18.84 -2.60
CA TYR A 166 3.67 -18.37 -3.29
C TYR A 166 3.42 -16.87 -3.13
N ALA A 167 3.09 -16.23 -4.25
CA ALA A 167 2.52 -14.89 -4.30
C ALA A 167 1.01 -14.97 -4.59
N TYR A 168 0.23 -14.04 -4.05
CA TYR A 168 -1.23 -14.01 -4.15
C TYR A 168 -1.62 -12.73 -4.89
N LEU A 169 -2.19 -12.89 -6.08
CA LEU A 169 -2.40 -11.81 -7.02
C LEU A 169 -3.89 -11.46 -7.12
N SER A 170 -4.19 -10.16 -7.04
CA SER A 170 -5.47 -9.63 -7.49
C SER A 170 -5.38 -9.43 -9.00
N ALA A 171 -5.93 -10.37 -9.78
CA ALA A 171 -5.65 -10.49 -11.19
C ALA A 171 -6.91 -10.41 -12.06
N GLY A 172 -6.92 -9.48 -13.01
CA GLY A 172 -7.88 -9.46 -14.11
C GLY A 172 -7.43 -10.45 -15.17
N MET A 173 -8.10 -11.58 -15.22
CA MET A 173 -7.74 -12.72 -16.07
C MET A 173 -8.68 -12.85 -17.26
N GLN A 174 -8.15 -13.23 -18.41
CA GLN A 174 -8.98 -13.57 -19.57
C GLN A 174 -10.02 -14.65 -19.21
N GLY A 175 -11.27 -14.42 -19.59
CA GLY A 175 -12.37 -15.35 -19.32
C GLY A 175 -13.04 -15.16 -17.95
N TYR A 176 -12.73 -14.07 -17.25
CA TYR A 176 -13.34 -13.71 -15.96
C TYR A 176 -13.77 -12.25 -15.94
N LYS A 177 -14.78 -11.95 -15.16
CA LYS A 177 -15.26 -10.58 -14.90
C LYS A 177 -14.66 -10.06 -13.60
N GLY A 178 -14.02 -8.87 -13.66
CA GLY A 178 -13.30 -8.29 -12.54
C GLY A 178 -12.09 -9.11 -12.12
N ASN A 179 -11.41 -8.69 -11.06
CA ASN A 179 -10.24 -9.42 -10.58
C ASN A 179 -10.65 -10.67 -9.80
N ILE A 180 -9.84 -11.71 -9.94
CA ILE A 180 -9.92 -12.96 -9.19
C ILE A 180 -8.62 -13.16 -8.38
N LEU A 181 -8.63 -14.07 -7.41
CA LEU A 181 -7.41 -14.52 -6.77
C LEU A 181 -6.66 -15.48 -7.69
N VAL A 182 -5.40 -15.16 -8.00
CA VAL A 182 -4.45 -16.09 -8.64
C VAL A 182 -3.29 -16.32 -7.67
N ILE A 183 -2.90 -17.57 -7.48
CA ILE A 183 -1.75 -17.96 -6.67
C ILE A 183 -0.63 -18.34 -7.61
N LEU A 184 0.47 -17.59 -7.53
CA LEU A 184 1.64 -17.75 -8.39
C LEU A 184 2.75 -18.45 -7.63
N ASP A 185 3.28 -19.56 -8.14
CA ASP A 185 4.48 -20.21 -7.64
C ASP A 185 5.70 -19.43 -8.13
N VAL A 186 6.42 -18.83 -7.21
CA VAL A 186 7.65 -18.04 -7.42
C VAL A 186 8.90 -18.73 -6.87
N SER A 187 8.84 -20.03 -6.61
CA SER A 187 10.02 -20.80 -6.14
C SER A 187 11.16 -20.82 -7.15
N ASP A 188 10.84 -20.72 -8.45
CA ASP A 188 11.76 -20.33 -9.52
C ASP A 188 11.33 -18.95 -10.04
N PRO A 189 11.88 -17.85 -9.51
CA PRO A 189 11.41 -16.51 -9.85
C PRO A 189 11.73 -16.08 -11.30
N ALA A 190 12.59 -16.82 -11.99
CA ALA A 190 12.84 -16.62 -13.43
C ALA A 190 11.74 -17.25 -14.30
N HIS A 191 11.00 -18.22 -13.77
CA HIS A 191 9.94 -18.94 -14.49
C HIS A 191 8.70 -19.15 -13.60
N PRO A 192 8.05 -18.07 -13.12
CA PRO A 192 6.89 -18.18 -12.26
C PRO A 192 5.72 -18.86 -12.96
N LYS A 193 4.96 -19.65 -12.21
CA LYS A 193 3.84 -20.45 -12.78
C LYS A 193 2.61 -20.31 -11.89
N GLU A 194 1.44 -20.30 -12.50
CA GLU A 194 0.21 -20.40 -11.74
C GLU A 194 0.13 -21.74 -11.00
N ALA A 195 -0.13 -21.68 -9.71
CA ALA A 195 -0.30 -22.83 -8.82
C ALA A 195 -1.76 -23.07 -8.46
N GLY A 196 -2.60 -22.05 -8.49
CA GLY A 196 -4.02 -22.13 -8.21
C GLY A 196 -4.74 -20.81 -8.42
N ARG A 197 -6.07 -20.85 -8.39
CA ARG A 197 -6.93 -19.67 -8.47
C ARG A 197 -8.24 -19.88 -7.72
N TRP A 198 -8.86 -18.78 -7.35
CA TRP A 198 -10.20 -18.79 -6.81
C TRP A 198 -10.98 -17.56 -7.26
N TRP A 199 -12.26 -17.77 -7.54
CA TRP A 199 -13.20 -16.72 -7.94
C TRP A 199 -14.55 -16.92 -7.29
N MET A 200 -15.32 -15.86 -7.16
CA MET A 200 -16.70 -15.96 -6.71
C MET A 200 -17.58 -16.55 -7.83
N PRO A 201 -18.49 -17.48 -7.50
CA PRO A 201 -19.42 -18.03 -8.50
C PRO A 201 -20.11 -16.93 -9.33
N GLY A 202 -20.13 -17.11 -10.64
CA GLY A 202 -20.69 -16.17 -11.62
C GLY A 202 -19.68 -15.19 -12.23
N GLN A 203 -18.43 -15.16 -11.78
CA GLN A 203 -17.38 -14.34 -12.40
C GLN A 203 -16.78 -14.99 -13.66
N LYS A 204 -16.72 -16.32 -13.72
CA LYS A 204 -16.22 -17.00 -14.90
C LYS A 204 -17.23 -16.89 -16.04
N ASP A 205 -16.74 -16.63 -17.25
CA ASP A 205 -17.58 -16.52 -18.44
C ASP A 205 -18.40 -17.79 -18.65
N GLY A 206 -19.70 -17.61 -18.90
CA GLY A 206 -20.65 -18.71 -19.09
C GLY A 206 -21.26 -19.28 -17.80
N GLU A 207 -20.75 -18.95 -16.61
CA GLU A 207 -21.42 -19.34 -15.35
C GLU A 207 -22.78 -18.67 -15.18
N GLN A 208 -23.72 -19.39 -14.55
CA GLN A 208 -25.08 -18.90 -14.27
C GLN A 208 -25.46 -19.13 -12.80
N PRO A 209 -26.12 -18.16 -12.13
CA PRO A 209 -26.35 -16.79 -12.63
C PRO A 209 -25.04 -16.01 -12.69
N PRO A 210 -24.93 -15.01 -13.59
CA PRO A 210 -23.74 -14.16 -13.60
C PRO A 210 -23.63 -13.37 -12.30
N ALA A 211 -22.41 -13.11 -11.86
CA ALA A 211 -22.18 -12.26 -10.69
C ALA A 211 -22.74 -10.83 -10.96
N ALA A 212 -23.43 -10.26 -9.98
CA ALA A 212 -23.91 -8.88 -10.04
C ALA A 212 -22.85 -7.93 -9.47
N PRO A 213 -22.60 -6.77 -10.09
CA PRO A 213 -21.67 -5.76 -9.53
C PRO A 213 -22.20 -5.20 -8.18
N PRO A 214 -21.31 -4.75 -7.28
CA PRO A 214 -19.85 -4.84 -7.38
C PRO A 214 -19.37 -6.26 -7.08
N PHE A 215 -18.36 -6.71 -7.81
CA PHE A 215 -17.74 -8.01 -7.56
C PHE A 215 -16.24 -7.95 -7.90
N GLY A 216 -15.46 -8.80 -7.27
CA GLY A 216 -14.07 -9.00 -7.55
C GLY A 216 -13.15 -8.88 -6.34
N PHE A 217 -11.97 -9.41 -6.52
CA PHE A 217 -10.91 -9.39 -5.54
C PHE A 217 -10.09 -8.10 -5.67
N HIS A 218 -10.19 -7.22 -4.68
CA HIS A 218 -9.37 -6.00 -4.71
C HIS A 218 -7.94 -6.27 -4.21
N GLY A 219 -7.79 -7.06 -3.17
CA GLY A 219 -6.51 -7.37 -2.53
C GLY A 219 -6.18 -6.45 -1.36
N PRO A 220 -5.07 -6.71 -0.66
CA PRO A 220 -4.28 -7.92 -0.76
C PRO A 220 -4.94 -9.13 -0.08
N ALA A 221 -4.46 -10.34 -0.39
CA ALA A 221 -4.76 -11.53 0.40
C ALA A 221 -3.86 -11.54 1.63
N ASN A 222 -4.46 -11.56 2.83
CA ASN A 222 -3.70 -11.62 4.07
C ASN A 222 -3.65 -13.06 4.58
N ILE A 223 -2.46 -13.63 4.59
CA ILE A 223 -2.25 -15.04 4.92
C ILE A 223 -2.07 -15.20 6.41
N SER A 224 -2.76 -16.18 7.00
CA SER A 224 -2.63 -16.50 8.42
C SER A 224 -1.22 -17.01 8.76
N PRO A 225 -0.76 -16.86 10.01
CA PRO A 225 0.59 -17.28 10.40
C PRO A 225 0.89 -18.78 10.19
N ASP A 226 -0.14 -19.63 10.13
CA ASP A 226 0.00 -21.06 9.83
C ASP A 226 -0.10 -21.38 8.33
N GLY A 227 -0.27 -20.36 7.49
CA GLY A 227 -0.33 -20.49 6.03
C GLY A 227 -1.61 -21.13 5.47
N LYS A 228 -2.66 -21.31 6.28
CA LYS A 228 -3.85 -22.09 5.89
C LYS A 228 -5.05 -21.26 5.49
N ILE A 229 -5.15 -20.04 6.00
CA ILE A 229 -6.29 -19.15 5.76
C ILE A 229 -5.79 -17.89 5.05
N ALA A 230 -6.52 -17.46 4.02
CA ALA A 230 -6.42 -16.13 3.44
C ALA A 230 -7.67 -15.32 3.81
N ALA A 231 -7.48 -14.19 4.51
CA ALA A 231 -8.54 -13.23 4.80
C ALA A 231 -8.41 -12.03 3.85
N MET A 232 -9.50 -11.64 3.19
CA MET A 232 -9.41 -10.62 2.14
C MET A 232 -10.75 -9.92 1.88
N GLY A 233 -10.66 -8.70 1.34
CA GLY A 233 -11.79 -8.01 0.72
C GLY A 233 -12.07 -8.58 -0.67
N TYR A 234 -13.26 -9.10 -0.86
CA TYR A 234 -13.70 -9.65 -2.13
C TYR A 234 -15.14 -9.21 -2.37
N ALA A 235 -15.30 -8.08 -3.03
CA ALA A 235 -16.62 -7.46 -3.20
C ALA A 235 -17.67 -8.46 -3.71
N PRO A 236 -18.86 -8.53 -3.11
CA PRO A 236 -19.37 -7.64 -2.04
C PRO A 236 -19.19 -8.22 -0.62
N ALA A 237 -18.08 -8.87 -0.30
CA ALA A 237 -17.88 -9.52 0.98
C ALA A 237 -16.44 -9.43 1.51
N VAL A 238 -16.30 -9.49 2.82
CA VAL A 238 -15.06 -9.94 3.47
C VAL A 238 -15.12 -11.45 3.57
N ILE A 239 -14.08 -12.14 3.11
CA ILE A 239 -14.05 -13.60 3.03
C ILE A 239 -12.84 -14.20 3.74
N ASN A 240 -13.04 -15.44 4.22
CA ASN A 240 -11.96 -16.33 4.62
C ASN A 240 -11.91 -17.51 3.64
N LEU A 241 -10.75 -17.77 3.05
CA LEU A 241 -10.50 -18.93 2.19
C LEU A 241 -9.57 -19.90 2.91
N ASP A 242 -9.86 -21.19 2.84
CA ASP A 242 -8.91 -22.27 3.12
C ASP A 242 -8.01 -22.44 1.90
N ILE A 243 -6.72 -22.19 2.09
CA ILE A 243 -5.65 -22.30 1.09
C ILE A 243 -4.67 -23.43 1.42
N SER A 244 -5.05 -24.37 2.28
CA SER A 244 -4.23 -25.54 2.61
C SER A 244 -3.95 -26.40 1.38
N ASP A 245 -4.91 -26.46 0.45
CA ASP A 245 -4.71 -26.94 -0.91
C ASP A 245 -4.64 -25.75 -1.87
N ILE A 246 -3.42 -25.36 -2.21
CA ILE A 246 -3.14 -24.20 -3.07
C ILE A 246 -3.81 -24.30 -4.45
N ALA A 247 -3.91 -25.52 -5.00
CA ALA A 247 -4.51 -25.74 -6.31
C ALA A 247 -6.05 -25.58 -6.28
N HIS A 248 -6.67 -25.77 -5.12
CA HIS A 248 -8.13 -25.78 -4.97
C HIS A 248 -8.56 -25.02 -3.69
N PRO A 249 -8.36 -23.70 -3.61
CA PRO A 249 -8.81 -22.91 -2.47
C PRO A 249 -10.32 -23.01 -2.26
N LYS A 250 -10.77 -23.01 -0.99
CA LYS A 250 -12.18 -23.18 -0.64
C LYS A 250 -12.69 -22.06 0.25
N LEU A 251 -13.90 -21.59 -0.02
CA LEU A 251 -14.56 -20.62 0.87
C LEU A 251 -14.87 -21.26 2.22
N VAL A 252 -14.34 -20.69 3.30
CA VAL A 252 -14.65 -21.07 4.68
C VAL A 252 -15.87 -20.30 5.18
N GLY A 253 -15.88 -18.98 4.95
CA GLY A 253 -16.97 -18.12 5.37
C GLY A 253 -16.84 -16.70 4.81
N LYS A 254 -17.94 -15.98 4.90
CA LYS A 254 -18.01 -14.59 4.43
C LYS A 254 -18.96 -13.76 5.27
N THR A 255 -18.73 -12.45 5.30
CA THR A 255 -19.71 -11.46 5.76
C THR A 255 -19.85 -10.37 4.70
N VAL A 256 -21.08 -9.97 4.43
CA VAL A 256 -21.39 -8.90 3.47
C VAL A 256 -21.77 -7.67 4.26
N VAL A 257 -21.10 -6.56 4.02
CA VAL A 257 -21.48 -5.27 4.57
C VAL A 257 -22.31 -4.56 3.51
N THR A 258 -23.59 -4.40 3.79
CA THR A 258 -24.58 -3.81 2.87
C THR A 258 -25.21 -2.57 3.48
N GLY A 259 -26.08 -1.90 2.70
CA GLY A 259 -26.87 -0.78 3.15
C GLY A 259 -26.29 0.56 2.69
N PRO A 260 -26.50 1.64 3.46
CA PRO A 260 -26.16 3.00 3.02
C PRO A 260 -24.65 3.25 2.91
N PHE A 261 -23.82 2.28 3.28
CA PHE A 261 -22.35 2.38 3.27
C PHE A 261 -21.72 2.00 1.92
N ILE A 262 -22.51 1.56 0.94
CA ILE A 262 -22.01 1.14 -0.37
C ILE A 262 -22.76 1.93 -1.42
N SER A 263 -22.06 2.79 -2.13
CA SER A 263 -22.55 3.49 -3.30
C SER A 263 -22.16 2.75 -4.58
N ALA A 264 -22.78 3.11 -5.68
CA ALA A 264 -22.42 2.56 -6.99
C ALA A 264 -21.00 2.93 -7.45
N GLY A 265 -20.39 3.93 -6.82
CA GLY A 265 -19.04 4.40 -7.11
C GLY A 265 -17.97 3.85 -6.16
N SER A 266 -18.35 3.32 -4.99
CA SER A 266 -17.36 2.85 -4.01
C SER A 266 -16.90 1.41 -4.27
N GLN A 267 -15.67 1.11 -3.85
CA GLN A 267 -15.16 -0.26 -3.75
C GLN A 267 -15.59 -0.82 -2.40
N SER A 268 -16.62 -1.68 -2.38
CA SER A 268 -17.31 -2.06 -1.15
C SER A 268 -16.39 -2.66 -0.08
N GLU A 269 -15.67 -3.71 -0.35
CA GLU A 269 -14.71 -4.31 0.58
C GLU A 269 -13.29 -4.17 0.03
N HIS A 270 -12.75 -2.97 0.17
CA HIS A 270 -11.46 -2.59 -0.37
C HIS A 270 -10.29 -3.13 0.43
N THR A 271 -10.28 -2.89 1.75
CA THR A 271 -9.15 -3.21 2.62
C THR A 271 -9.59 -4.12 3.75
N VAL A 272 -8.83 -5.20 3.98
CA VAL A 272 -8.96 -6.08 5.15
C VAL A 272 -7.62 -6.18 5.84
N LEU A 273 -7.57 -5.92 7.16
CA LEU A 273 -6.40 -6.09 8.00
C LEU A 273 -6.72 -7.10 9.10
N PRO A 274 -6.16 -8.31 9.06
CA PRO A 274 -6.34 -9.26 10.15
C PRO A 274 -5.55 -8.87 11.39
N ILE A 275 -6.21 -8.95 12.55
CA ILE A 275 -5.60 -8.84 13.87
C ILE A 275 -5.65 -10.24 14.48
N TRP A 276 -4.79 -11.12 13.99
CA TRP A 276 -4.85 -12.56 14.22
C TRP A 276 -4.90 -12.93 15.72
N LYS A 277 -4.12 -12.24 16.55
CA LYS A 277 -4.07 -12.48 18.00
C LYS A 277 -5.42 -12.23 18.68
N LYS A 278 -6.19 -11.26 18.19
CA LYS A 278 -7.50 -10.88 18.71
C LYS A 278 -8.65 -11.61 18.02
N LYS A 279 -8.37 -12.37 16.96
CA LYS A 279 -9.38 -13.00 16.10
C LYS A 279 -10.37 -11.97 15.54
N LEU A 280 -9.85 -10.81 15.18
CA LEU A 280 -10.58 -9.71 14.55
C LEU A 280 -10.07 -9.49 13.13
N LEU A 281 -10.94 -8.93 12.28
CA LEU A 281 -10.56 -8.30 11.03
C LEU A 281 -11.00 -6.83 11.10
N PHE A 282 -10.11 -5.90 10.77
CA PHE A 282 -10.53 -4.59 10.31
C PHE A 282 -10.94 -4.71 8.84
N ALA A 283 -11.99 -4.03 8.45
CA ALA A 283 -12.40 -3.94 7.05
C ALA A 283 -12.92 -2.54 6.72
N SER A 284 -12.66 -2.09 5.50
CA SER A 284 -13.19 -0.83 5.00
C SER A 284 -13.57 -0.91 3.52
N SER A 285 -14.49 -0.04 3.12
CA SER A 285 -14.71 0.35 1.72
C SER A 285 -13.63 1.34 1.26
N GLU A 286 -13.75 1.84 0.04
CA GLU A 286 -12.96 2.92 -0.52
C GLU A 286 -13.88 3.93 -1.20
N ALA A 287 -13.72 5.21 -0.87
CA ALA A 287 -14.34 6.27 -1.62
C ALA A 287 -13.75 6.35 -3.04
N ALA A 288 -14.56 6.08 -4.06
CA ALA A 288 -14.11 6.07 -5.45
C ALA A 288 -14.28 7.43 -6.13
N ALA A 289 -15.30 8.21 -5.78
CA ALA A 289 -15.60 9.50 -6.38
C ALA A 289 -15.00 10.67 -5.59
N GLU A 290 -14.82 11.81 -6.27
CA GLU A 290 -14.50 13.07 -5.60
C GLU A 290 -15.77 13.78 -5.17
N GLY A 291 -15.80 14.25 -3.92
CA GLY A 291 -16.96 14.84 -3.28
C GLY A 291 -17.88 13.79 -2.69
N CYS A 292 -18.82 14.22 -1.85
CA CYS A 292 -19.73 13.32 -1.14
C CYS A 292 -21.12 13.24 -1.76
N ASP A 293 -21.36 13.92 -2.88
CA ASP A 293 -22.71 13.98 -3.51
C ASP A 293 -23.07 12.69 -4.24
N THR A 294 -22.05 11.96 -4.72
CA THR A 294 -22.21 10.75 -5.53
C THR A 294 -21.72 9.50 -4.82
N ASP A 295 -21.00 9.65 -3.72
CA ASP A 295 -20.50 8.56 -2.89
C ASP A 295 -21.15 8.61 -1.51
N ALA A 296 -21.58 7.45 -0.99
CA ALA A 296 -21.99 7.35 0.39
C ALA A 296 -20.76 7.56 1.30
N LEU A 297 -21.00 7.96 2.54
CA LEU A 297 -19.96 7.95 3.57
C LEU A 297 -19.58 6.50 3.81
N ASP A 298 -18.46 6.11 3.25
CA ASP A 298 -17.92 4.75 3.28
C ASP A 298 -17.72 4.22 4.71
N PHE A 299 -17.69 2.91 4.86
CA PHE A 299 -17.52 2.31 6.18
C PHE A 299 -16.05 1.95 6.46
N ALA A 300 -15.70 2.00 7.74
CA ALA A 300 -14.57 1.32 8.36
C ALA A 300 -15.07 0.63 9.62
N GLY A 301 -14.75 -0.64 9.85
CA GLY A 301 -15.32 -1.39 10.95
C GLY A 301 -14.49 -2.60 11.38
N LEU A 302 -14.87 -3.17 12.53
CA LEU A 302 -14.29 -4.42 13.03
C LEU A 302 -15.26 -5.57 12.86
N ILE A 303 -14.70 -6.71 12.48
CA ILE A 303 -15.37 -7.96 12.26
C ILE A 303 -14.84 -8.98 13.29
N ASP A 304 -15.70 -9.58 14.08
CA ASP A 304 -15.40 -10.76 14.89
C ASP A 304 -15.17 -11.95 13.95
N ASN A 305 -13.94 -12.42 13.90
CA ASN A 305 -13.49 -13.57 13.10
C ASN A 305 -13.12 -14.79 13.98
N SER A 306 -13.60 -14.85 15.21
CA SER A 306 -13.40 -15.98 16.12
C SER A 306 -13.99 -17.27 15.54
N ASN A 307 -15.06 -17.16 14.78
CA ASN A 307 -15.61 -18.20 13.93
C ASN A 307 -15.44 -17.81 12.46
N GLN A 308 -14.38 -18.28 11.82
CA GLN A 308 -14.04 -17.97 10.42
C GLN A 308 -15.12 -18.40 9.41
N ALA A 309 -15.98 -19.36 9.76
CA ALA A 309 -17.11 -19.76 8.92
C ALA A 309 -18.31 -18.79 9.02
N LYS A 310 -18.36 -17.96 10.05
CA LYS A 310 -19.44 -16.99 10.31
C LYS A 310 -18.88 -15.68 10.86
N PRO A 311 -18.04 -14.97 10.11
CA PRO A 311 -17.52 -13.67 10.55
C PRO A 311 -18.65 -12.66 10.68
N ARG A 312 -18.56 -11.71 11.63
CA ARG A 312 -19.65 -10.76 11.94
C ARG A 312 -19.10 -9.35 12.17
N LEU A 313 -19.65 -8.36 11.49
CA LEU A 313 -19.41 -6.95 11.82
C LEU A 313 -19.89 -6.67 13.26
N ILE A 314 -19.03 -6.09 14.09
CA ILE A 314 -19.33 -5.80 15.51
C ILE A 314 -19.27 -4.32 15.85
N SER A 315 -18.59 -3.50 15.08
CA SER A 315 -18.51 -2.05 15.28
C SER A 315 -18.16 -1.31 14.01
N LEU A 316 -18.49 -0.02 13.98
CA LEU A 316 -18.04 0.94 12.96
C LEU A 316 -17.10 1.95 13.61
N PHE A 317 -16.18 2.47 12.84
CA PHE A 317 -15.28 3.55 13.26
C PHE A 317 -15.97 4.90 13.11
N PRO A 318 -15.70 5.87 14.01
CA PRO A 318 -16.20 7.22 13.85
C PRO A 318 -15.63 7.88 12.60
N LEU A 319 -16.45 8.69 11.92
CA LEU A 319 -15.99 9.51 10.81
C LEU A 319 -15.02 10.57 11.28
N PRO A 320 -13.97 10.88 10.49
CA PRO A 320 -13.07 11.97 10.78
C PRO A 320 -13.77 13.34 10.84
N GLU A 321 -13.46 14.09 11.87
CA GLU A 321 -13.87 15.49 11.98
C GLU A 321 -12.74 16.43 11.54
N PRO A 322 -13.05 17.58 10.91
CA PRO A 322 -12.06 18.58 10.58
C PRO A 322 -11.37 19.16 11.81
N PRO A 323 -10.11 19.61 11.69
CA PRO A 323 -9.49 20.43 12.71
C PRO A 323 -10.35 21.68 13.01
N LYS A 324 -10.35 22.15 14.28
CA LYS A 324 -11.18 23.29 14.70
C LYS A 324 -10.96 24.57 13.89
N ASP A 325 -9.71 24.79 13.43
CA ASP A 325 -9.32 25.95 12.65
C ASP A 325 -9.28 25.68 11.13
N ALA A 326 -9.92 24.62 10.68
CA ALA A 326 -9.97 24.30 9.26
C ALA A 326 -10.78 25.37 8.49
N PRO A 327 -10.34 25.76 7.30
CA PRO A 327 -11.05 26.73 6.47
C PRO A 327 -12.27 26.14 5.72
N TYR A 328 -12.65 24.92 6.05
CA TYR A 328 -13.79 24.19 5.47
C TYR A 328 -14.65 23.61 6.60
N ARG A 329 -15.96 23.48 6.37
CA ARG A 329 -16.92 22.98 7.36
C ARG A 329 -16.73 21.49 7.64
N ASP A 330 -16.51 20.72 6.59
CA ASP A 330 -16.30 19.28 6.62
C ASP A 330 -15.33 18.87 5.49
N PHE A 331 -14.92 17.61 5.47
CA PHE A 331 -13.99 17.11 4.45
C PHE A 331 -14.62 16.97 3.06
N CYS A 332 -15.95 16.96 2.94
CA CYS A 332 -16.61 17.04 1.65
C CYS A 332 -16.42 18.43 1.03
N ASP A 333 -16.54 19.50 1.82
CA ASP A 333 -16.31 20.88 1.38
C ASP A 333 -14.83 21.14 1.01
N LYS A 334 -13.88 20.39 1.62
CA LYS A 334 -12.44 20.49 1.28
C LYS A 334 -12.17 20.14 -0.19
N GLY A 335 -12.96 19.25 -0.77
CA GLY A 335 -12.77 18.71 -2.11
C GLY A 335 -11.82 17.50 -2.17
N GLY A 336 -11.72 16.88 -3.33
CA GLY A 336 -11.07 15.59 -3.51
C GLY A 336 -11.90 14.44 -2.96
N ARG A 337 -11.28 13.27 -2.79
CA ARG A 337 -11.92 12.07 -2.23
C ARG A 337 -11.93 12.14 -0.70
N PHE A 338 -13.04 11.75 -0.10
CA PHE A 338 -13.21 11.60 1.35
C PHE A 338 -13.79 10.22 1.67
N GLY A 339 -13.05 9.41 2.36
CA GLY A 339 -13.40 8.05 2.77
C GLY A 339 -12.18 7.26 3.21
N PRO A 340 -12.36 6.08 3.83
CA PRO A 340 -11.26 5.21 4.21
C PRO A 340 -10.56 4.64 2.97
N HIS A 341 -9.30 4.25 3.14
CA HIS A 341 -8.52 3.62 2.07
C HIS A 341 -7.62 2.50 2.60
N ASN A 342 -6.35 2.78 2.86
CA ASN A 342 -5.37 1.78 3.25
C ASN A 342 -5.06 1.82 4.75
N THR A 343 -4.58 0.69 5.24
CA THR A 343 -4.07 0.53 6.61
C THR A 343 -2.60 0.08 6.58
N ASN A 344 -1.96 -0.03 7.74
CA ASN A 344 -0.65 -0.68 7.89
C ASN A 344 -0.78 -2.19 7.60
N GLN A 345 -0.98 -2.55 6.33
CA GLN A 345 -1.41 -3.89 5.89
C GLN A 345 -0.26 -4.84 5.48
N GLU A 346 0.97 -4.34 5.40
CA GLU A 346 2.14 -5.16 5.04
C GLU A 346 2.64 -6.02 6.23
N ILE A 347 1.69 -6.58 6.99
CA ILE A 347 1.93 -7.33 8.23
C ILE A 347 2.69 -8.64 8.04
N HIS A 348 2.86 -9.10 6.82
CA HIS A 348 3.71 -10.22 6.50
C HIS A 348 5.21 -9.86 6.54
N LEU A 349 5.56 -8.57 6.52
CA LEU A 349 6.94 -8.11 6.59
C LEU A 349 7.44 -8.10 8.04
N PRO A 350 8.66 -8.64 8.30
CA PRO A 350 9.23 -8.68 9.65
C PRO A 350 9.57 -7.30 10.20
N ASP A 351 9.69 -6.30 9.34
CA ASP A 351 10.09 -4.93 9.66
C ASP A 351 8.90 -3.99 9.88
N VAL A 352 7.68 -4.52 9.73
CA VAL A 352 6.41 -3.80 9.91
C VAL A 352 5.80 -4.11 11.27
N GLU A 353 5.28 -3.07 11.93
CA GLU A 353 4.54 -3.21 13.18
C GLU A 353 3.32 -4.11 13.00
N GLN A 354 3.19 -5.08 13.90
CA GLN A 354 2.04 -5.97 13.89
C GLN A 354 0.82 -5.31 14.56
N PRO A 355 -0.37 -5.39 13.96
CA PRO A 355 -1.56 -4.76 14.51
C PRO A 355 -1.94 -5.39 15.86
N ASP A 356 -2.24 -4.54 16.83
CA ASP A 356 -2.71 -4.93 18.17
C ASP A 356 -3.85 -4.01 18.64
N ASN A 357 -3.52 -2.90 19.31
CA ASN A 357 -4.50 -1.97 19.87
C ASN A 357 -4.77 -0.76 18.98
N LEU A 358 -3.94 -0.52 17.98
CA LEU A 358 -4.07 0.61 17.07
C LEU A 358 -4.34 0.15 15.65
N VAL A 359 -5.22 0.89 14.97
CA VAL A 359 -5.42 0.83 13.52
C VAL A 359 -5.03 2.16 12.94
N TYR A 360 -4.10 2.16 12.01
CA TYR A 360 -3.69 3.32 11.21
C TYR A 360 -4.47 3.27 9.90
N LEU A 361 -5.20 4.31 9.57
CA LEU A 361 -6.12 4.34 8.43
C LEU A 361 -5.92 5.63 7.65
N THR A 362 -5.57 5.52 6.37
CA THR A 362 -5.58 6.66 5.48
C THR A 362 -7.01 7.00 5.06
N TYR A 363 -7.30 8.30 4.95
CA TYR A 363 -8.64 8.81 4.72
C TYR A 363 -8.62 9.90 3.64
N PHE A 364 -7.83 9.71 2.59
CA PHE A 364 -7.61 10.64 1.49
C PHE A 364 -7.40 12.10 1.95
N ASN A 365 -8.35 12.99 1.65
CA ASN A 365 -8.25 14.41 2.01
C ASN A 365 -8.29 14.69 3.52
N ALA A 366 -8.78 13.73 4.31
CA ALA A 366 -8.75 13.80 5.77
C ALA A 366 -7.41 13.28 6.37
N GLY A 367 -6.46 12.85 5.53
CA GLY A 367 -5.12 12.47 5.96
C GLY A 367 -5.03 11.09 6.59
N LEU A 368 -4.11 10.94 7.55
CA LEU A 368 -3.96 9.73 8.37
C LEU A 368 -4.76 9.85 9.66
N ARG A 369 -5.45 8.77 10.03
CA ARG A 369 -6.20 8.60 11.28
C ARG A 369 -5.64 7.43 12.08
N VAL A 370 -5.63 7.54 13.40
CA VAL A 370 -5.22 6.48 14.32
C VAL A 370 -6.36 6.20 15.28
N TYR A 371 -6.77 4.93 15.33
CA TYR A 371 -7.87 4.50 16.16
C TYR A 371 -7.42 3.48 17.21
N ASP A 372 -7.83 3.67 18.48
CA ASP A 372 -7.71 2.70 19.56
C ASP A 372 -8.86 1.70 19.45
N ILE A 373 -8.51 0.41 19.41
CA ILE A 373 -9.44 -0.72 19.33
C ILE A 373 -9.31 -1.68 20.52
N LYS A 374 -8.82 -1.20 21.67
CA LYS A 374 -8.78 -2.00 22.91
C LYS A 374 -10.13 -2.56 23.27
N ASP A 375 -11.16 -1.68 23.17
CA ASP A 375 -12.54 -2.13 23.14
C ASP A 375 -12.98 -2.27 21.69
N PRO A 376 -13.08 -3.47 21.14
CA PRO A 376 -13.43 -3.67 19.74
C PRO A 376 -14.88 -3.29 19.41
N HIS A 377 -15.72 -3.06 20.42
CA HIS A 377 -17.09 -2.58 20.23
C HIS A 377 -17.20 -1.06 20.21
N LEU A 378 -16.14 -0.35 20.60
CA LEU A 378 -16.13 1.12 20.69
C LEU A 378 -14.79 1.70 20.21
N PRO A 379 -14.44 1.58 18.93
CA PRO A 379 -13.25 2.21 18.37
C PRO A 379 -13.23 3.72 18.62
N LYS A 380 -12.06 4.28 18.97
CA LYS A 380 -11.90 5.71 19.28
C LYS A 380 -10.75 6.30 18.50
N GLU A 381 -10.97 7.43 17.83
CA GLU A 381 -9.89 8.18 17.24
C GLU A 381 -8.99 8.76 18.35
N THR A 382 -7.69 8.50 18.26
CA THR A 382 -6.70 8.92 19.26
C THR A 382 -5.57 9.77 18.69
N GLY A 383 -5.54 9.93 17.35
CA GLY A 383 -4.59 10.80 16.69
C GLY A 383 -4.88 10.93 15.20
N TRP A 384 -4.38 12.02 14.63
CA TRP A 384 -4.50 12.24 13.19
C TRP A 384 -3.42 13.21 12.69
N PHE A 385 -3.17 13.16 11.39
CA PHE A 385 -2.31 14.06 10.65
C PHE A 385 -2.90 14.40 9.29
N VAL A 386 -3.06 15.69 9.01
CA VAL A 386 -3.55 16.20 7.72
C VAL A 386 -2.43 17.01 7.08
N PRO A 387 -1.86 16.56 5.94
CA PRO A 387 -0.90 17.34 5.19
C PRO A 387 -1.51 18.66 4.70
N PRO A 388 -0.70 19.71 4.46
CA PRO A 388 -1.18 20.92 3.77
C PRO A 388 -1.61 20.55 2.33
N ASN A 389 -2.45 21.39 1.75
CA ASN A 389 -2.76 21.21 0.33
C ASN A 389 -1.49 21.42 -0.52
N PRO A 390 -1.24 20.57 -1.51
CA PRO A 390 -0.07 20.69 -2.35
C PRO A 390 -0.13 21.95 -3.23
N VAL A 391 1.04 22.49 -3.54
CA VAL A 391 1.19 23.67 -4.42
C VAL A 391 1.56 23.27 -5.84
N LYS A 392 2.01 22.03 -6.05
CA LYS A 392 2.39 21.47 -7.36
C LYS A 392 1.50 20.30 -7.70
N ARG A 393 1.08 20.20 -8.95
CA ARG A 393 0.29 19.09 -9.47
C ARG A 393 1.19 18.20 -10.35
N TYR A 394 1.11 16.89 -10.13
CA TYR A 394 1.85 15.90 -10.91
C TYR A 394 0.98 15.11 -11.89
N GLY A 395 -0.32 15.00 -11.63
CA GLY A 395 -1.26 14.28 -12.48
C GLY A 395 -2.66 14.88 -12.48
N PRO A 396 -3.63 14.28 -13.21
CA PRO A 396 -4.97 14.86 -13.41
C PRO A 396 -5.82 14.92 -12.13
N LEU A 397 -5.55 14.04 -11.15
CA LEU A 397 -6.36 13.91 -9.94
C LEU A 397 -5.59 14.32 -8.66
N PRO A 398 -6.27 14.82 -7.61
CA PRO A 398 -7.69 15.19 -7.60
C PRO A 398 -7.97 16.43 -8.46
N LYS A 399 -9.22 16.62 -8.90
CA LYS A 399 -9.62 17.81 -9.69
C LYS A 399 -9.34 19.09 -8.91
N THR A 400 -9.80 19.15 -7.66
CA THR A 400 -9.40 20.18 -6.69
C THR A 400 -8.06 19.79 -6.10
N LEU A 401 -7.04 20.64 -6.21
CA LEU A 401 -5.69 20.35 -5.73
C LEU A 401 -5.64 20.41 -4.20
N VAL A 402 -5.99 19.31 -3.57
CA VAL A 402 -5.94 19.10 -2.12
C VAL A 402 -5.10 17.86 -1.79
N SER A 403 -4.64 17.77 -0.55
CA SER A 403 -3.93 16.57 -0.09
C SER A 403 -4.81 15.33 -0.21
N GLN A 404 -4.21 14.21 -0.64
CA GLN A 404 -4.86 12.90 -0.82
C GLN A 404 -3.89 11.83 -0.34
N VAL A 405 -4.02 11.44 0.93
CA VAL A 405 -3.16 10.42 1.54
C VAL A 405 -3.63 9.04 1.11
N GLU A 406 -2.74 8.26 0.49
CA GLU A 406 -3.08 6.99 -0.14
C GLU A 406 -2.73 5.77 0.72
N ASP A 407 -1.48 5.68 1.20
CA ASP A 407 -1.01 4.51 1.94
C ASP A 407 -0.36 4.88 3.27
N VAL A 408 -0.27 3.91 4.16
CA VAL A 408 0.43 4.02 5.45
C VAL A 408 1.20 2.75 5.73
N LEU A 409 2.43 2.94 6.24
CA LEU A 409 3.27 1.87 6.74
C LEU A 409 3.88 2.30 8.06
N VAL A 410 3.85 1.42 9.06
CA VAL A 410 4.47 1.64 10.37
C VAL A 410 5.58 0.62 10.57
N ASP A 411 6.80 1.09 10.76
CA ASP A 411 7.93 0.20 10.96
C ASP A 411 8.10 -0.20 12.44
N THR A 412 8.90 -1.24 12.68
CA THR A 412 9.19 -1.73 14.05
C THR A 412 9.99 -0.76 14.91
N ARG A 413 10.47 0.37 14.35
CA ARG A 413 11.09 1.49 15.08
C ARG A 413 10.03 2.51 15.54
N GLY A 414 8.76 2.32 15.14
CA GLY A 414 7.63 3.22 15.41
C GLY A 414 7.61 4.46 14.52
N ASN A 415 8.31 4.47 13.38
CA ASN A 415 8.11 5.49 12.36
C ASN A 415 6.87 5.17 11.56
N ILE A 416 6.08 6.18 11.28
CA ILE A 416 4.90 6.09 10.43
C ILE A 416 5.23 6.78 9.12
N PHE A 417 5.12 6.06 8.03
CA PHE A 417 5.32 6.57 6.68
C PHE A 417 3.96 6.68 6.01
N ILE A 418 3.66 7.84 5.44
CA ILE A 418 2.50 8.05 4.58
C ILE A 418 2.92 8.70 3.29
N ASP A 419 2.15 8.47 2.27
CA ASP A 419 2.32 9.10 0.97
C ASP A 419 1.11 9.95 0.59
N ASP A 420 1.26 10.75 -0.46
CA ASP A 420 0.21 11.61 -0.98
C ASP A 420 0.34 11.75 -2.51
N LYS A 421 -0.79 11.86 -3.20
CA LYS A 421 -0.85 11.95 -4.67
C LYS A 421 -0.01 13.08 -5.28
N ASN A 422 0.17 14.19 -4.57
CA ASN A 422 0.86 15.37 -5.09
C ASN A 422 1.93 15.92 -4.15
N TRP A 423 2.21 15.22 -3.03
CA TRP A 423 3.38 15.48 -2.20
C TRP A 423 4.45 14.42 -2.48
N GLY A 424 4.87 13.69 -1.55
CA GLY A 424 5.83 12.61 -1.60
C GLY A 424 5.67 11.78 -0.35
N LEU A 425 6.80 11.40 0.25
CA LEU A 425 6.85 10.60 1.46
C LEU A 425 6.95 11.51 2.70
N TRP A 426 6.01 11.35 3.63
CA TRP A 426 6.07 11.95 4.96
C TRP A 426 6.47 10.90 5.98
N VAL A 427 7.30 11.30 6.94
CA VAL A 427 7.66 10.48 8.10
C VAL A 427 7.11 11.12 9.35
N LEU A 428 6.30 10.37 10.10
CA LEU A 428 5.58 10.86 11.26
C LEU A 428 5.95 10.07 12.51
N ARG A 429 5.70 10.67 13.68
CA ARG A 429 5.71 10.01 14.98
C ARG A 429 4.37 10.21 15.67
N TYR A 430 3.76 9.13 16.10
CA TYR A 430 2.60 9.14 16.97
C TYR A 430 3.06 9.22 18.42
N ASN A 431 2.44 10.07 19.22
CA ASN A 431 2.74 10.31 20.63
C ASN A 431 1.48 10.27 21.52
N GLY A 432 0.44 9.66 21.01
CA GLY A 432 -0.79 9.38 21.75
C GLY A 432 -0.72 8.10 22.59
N PRO A 433 -1.86 7.66 23.14
CA PRO A 433 -1.96 6.40 23.88
C PRO A 433 -1.49 5.19 23.05
N ASP A 434 -0.86 4.21 23.71
CA ASP A 434 -0.38 2.96 23.07
C ASP A 434 0.57 3.15 21.89
N GLN A 435 1.30 4.26 21.87
CA GLN A 435 2.29 4.49 20.81
C GLN A 435 3.20 3.26 20.63
N PRO A 436 3.57 2.94 19.38
CA PRO A 436 4.49 1.86 19.06
C PRO A 436 5.76 1.98 19.89
N LYS A 437 6.14 0.92 20.57
CA LYS A 437 7.42 0.86 21.26
C LYS A 437 8.43 0.26 20.29
N PRO A 438 9.59 0.92 20.07
CA PRO A 438 10.64 0.33 19.28
C PRO A 438 10.97 -1.07 19.83
N THR A 439 10.85 -2.10 19.01
CA THR A 439 11.36 -3.42 19.37
C THR A 439 12.87 -3.34 19.31
N ALA A 440 13.53 -3.49 20.46
CA ALA A 440 14.97 -3.68 20.49
C ALA A 440 15.29 -4.96 19.67
N LYS A 441 16.03 -4.78 18.58
CA LYS A 441 16.66 -5.91 17.87
C LYS A 441 18.04 -6.13 18.41
#